data_ff8318a8d7bec1872cfebdab99d6adb9
#
_entry.id   ff8318a8d7bec1872cfebdab99d6adb9
#
_cell.length_a   1.000
_cell.length_b   1.000
_cell.length_c   1.000
_cell.angle_alpha   90.00
_cell.angle_beta   90.00
_cell.angle_gamma   90.00
#
_symmetry.space_group_name_H-M   'P 1'
#
loop_
_entity.id
_entity.type
_entity.pdbx_description
1 polymer ?
#
loop_
_entity_poly.entity_id
_entity_poly.type
_entity_poly.pdbx_seq_one_letter_code
_entity_poly.pdbx_strand_id
1 'polypeptide(L)'
;MSQPAIGIEEGHTIAEADELMLHFGLKTMPVFAPMTRRCTGLIDSQITQKAISHGLAGAPLTDYMRRNLKTLPVTATLRDITTVIVGARQRLVPIVSGGSSVVGVVSRTDLINIFAQEPGRMNPTDRAPKSRNMGRTMRDRLPKDVLDILEKAGALGRSRQTPVYVVGGFVRDLLLKTPNHDIDLVVEGDGIGFARAFAGVLGGRVRVHKKFLTSVVIFPGAGGKEERVDVATARLEYYESPAALPTVEHSSIKMDLYRRDFTINALAIRLDCEPMGEIVDFFGGQKDIRDRVIRVLHTLSFVEDPTRCLRAVRFEQRYHFRIGPATEKLIKNDVSLKLLDKLSPSRLFNEFEHICAEETAILCIRRLHELGILQAIHPQLSINPDRKEMLIRTAKVMAWYRLLYIDEEMRPWLVYFLVLCSSLTYAVTLEVF
;
A
#
# COMPACT_ATOMS: atom_id res chain seq x y z
N MET A 1 -6.96 -16.00 16.62
CA MET A 1 -6.89 -17.46 16.41
C MET A 1 -7.85 -17.84 15.30
N SER A 2 -7.37 -18.48 14.26
CA SER A 2 -8.19 -18.97 13.14
C SER A 2 -8.79 -20.33 13.48
N GLN A 3 -10.10 -20.47 13.32
CA GLN A 3 -10.88 -21.70 13.57
C GLN A 3 -11.85 -21.95 12.40
N PRO A 4 -12.02 -23.20 11.93
CA PRO A 4 -11.17 -24.36 12.26
C PRO A 4 -9.77 -24.24 11.68
N ALA A 5 -8.78 -24.92 12.27
CA ALA A 5 -7.42 -25.00 11.71
C ALA A 5 -7.45 -25.75 10.38
N ILE A 6 -7.06 -25.07 9.29
CA ILE A 6 -6.83 -25.70 7.99
C ILE A 6 -5.47 -26.41 8.07
N GLY A 7 -5.43 -27.67 7.69
CA GLY A 7 -4.24 -28.50 7.73
C GLY A 7 -4.39 -29.73 6.83
N ILE A 8 -3.34 -30.52 6.71
CA ILE A 8 -3.27 -31.71 5.86
C ILE A 8 -2.85 -32.95 6.69
N GLU A 9 -3.27 -34.12 6.30
CA GLU A 9 -2.87 -35.37 6.96
C GLU A 9 -1.53 -35.91 6.45
N GLU A 10 -0.82 -36.72 7.27
CA GLU A 10 0.51 -37.25 6.96
C GLU A 10 0.57 -38.08 5.67
N GLY A 11 -0.54 -38.68 5.24
CA GLY A 11 -0.60 -39.55 4.06
C GLY A 11 -0.51 -38.86 2.70
N HIS A 12 -0.44 -37.55 2.68
CA HIS A 12 -0.43 -36.75 1.44
C HIS A 12 0.98 -36.47 0.92
N THR A 13 1.03 -36.04 -0.35
CA THR A 13 2.25 -35.67 -1.08
C THR A 13 2.58 -34.18 -0.92
N ILE A 14 3.80 -33.81 -1.33
CA ILE A 14 4.25 -32.41 -1.39
C ILE A 14 3.40 -31.59 -2.34
N ALA A 15 2.99 -32.15 -3.50
CA ALA A 15 2.14 -31.44 -4.46
C ALA A 15 0.77 -31.10 -3.89
N GLU A 16 0.11 -32.06 -3.23
CA GLU A 16 -1.20 -31.85 -2.59
C GLU A 16 -1.12 -30.82 -1.46
N ALA A 17 -0.02 -30.83 -0.70
CA ALA A 17 0.21 -29.84 0.34
C ALA A 17 0.40 -28.41 -0.25
N ASP A 18 1.14 -28.30 -1.35
CA ASP A 18 1.35 -27.00 -2.04
C ASP A 18 0.04 -26.47 -2.63
N GLU A 19 -0.72 -27.32 -3.31
CA GLU A 19 -2.02 -26.97 -3.88
C GLU A 19 -3.00 -26.47 -2.80
N LEU A 20 -3.07 -27.18 -1.66
CA LEU A 20 -3.92 -26.77 -0.54
C LEU A 20 -3.47 -25.44 0.07
N MET A 21 -2.15 -25.22 0.21
CA MET A 21 -1.62 -23.95 0.70
C MET A 21 -1.87 -22.81 -0.28
N LEU A 22 -1.76 -23.04 -1.58
CA LEU A 22 -2.10 -22.05 -2.62
C LEU A 22 -3.59 -21.70 -2.59
N HIS A 23 -4.45 -22.73 -2.51
CA HIS A 23 -5.91 -22.54 -2.47
C HIS A 23 -6.36 -21.65 -1.30
N PHE A 24 -5.77 -21.85 -0.12
CA PHE A 24 -6.12 -21.09 1.08
C PHE A 24 -5.19 -19.89 1.37
N GLY A 25 -4.23 -19.58 0.50
CA GLY A 25 -3.27 -18.50 0.68
C GLY A 25 -2.36 -18.67 1.90
N LEU A 26 -2.05 -19.92 2.29
CA LEU A 26 -1.28 -20.23 3.49
C LEU A 26 0.21 -20.32 3.19
N LYS A 27 1.03 -19.72 4.06
CA LYS A 27 2.50 -19.84 3.99
C LYS A 27 3.06 -20.96 4.87
N THR A 28 2.28 -21.41 5.84
CA THR A 28 2.62 -22.51 6.75
C THR A 28 1.32 -23.19 7.16
N MET A 29 1.33 -24.50 7.19
CA MET A 29 0.14 -25.31 7.50
C MET A 29 0.49 -26.44 8.49
N PRO A 30 -0.40 -26.76 9.45
CA PRO A 30 -0.22 -27.89 10.34
C PRO A 30 -0.44 -29.22 9.61
N VAL A 31 0.35 -30.22 9.96
CA VAL A 31 0.21 -31.61 9.52
C VAL A 31 -0.39 -32.41 10.66
N PHE A 32 -1.42 -33.19 10.36
CA PHE A 32 -2.15 -33.98 11.33
C PHE A 32 -1.89 -35.46 11.17
N ALA A 33 -1.85 -36.19 12.29
CA ALA A 33 -1.91 -37.64 12.26
C ALA A 33 -3.26 -38.10 11.70
N PRO A 34 -3.28 -39.20 10.92
CA PRO A 34 -4.49 -39.74 10.30
C PRO A 34 -5.65 -39.90 11.29
N MET A 35 -6.86 -39.58 10.89
CA MET A 35 -8.10 -39.70 11.68
C MET A 35 -8.11 -38.98 13.05
N THR A 36 -7.08 -38.19 13.34
CA THR A 36 -6.97 -37.41 14.57
C THR A 36 -6.63 -35.98 14.25
N ARG A 37 -6.99 -35.04 15.13
CA ARG A 37 -6.53 -33.67 14.99
C ARG A 37 -5.24 -33.37 15.76
N ARG A 38 -4.43 -34.40 16.01
CA ARG A 38 -3.13 -34.27 16.64
C ARG A 38 -2.12 -33.74 15.64
N CYS A 39 -1.53 -32.58 15.93
CA CYS A 39 -0.50 -32.01 15.08
C CYS A 39 0.83 -32.75 15.25
N THR A 40 1.37 -33.29 14.17
CA THR A 40 2.64 -34.01 14.11
C THR A 40 3.77 -33.21 13.50
N GLY A 41 3.44 -32.15 12.74
CA GLY A 41 4.42 -31.30 12.10
C GLY A 41 3.83 -30.02 11.54
N LEU A 42 4.71 -29.19 10.95
CA LEU A 42 4.37 -28.02 10.15
C LEU A 42 5.06 -28.14 8.80
N ILE A 43 4.36 -27.77 7.74
CA ILE A 43 4.91 -27.66 6.39
C ILE A 43 4.83 -26.21 5.90
N ASP A 44 5.90 -25.73 5.27
CA ASP A 44 6.03 -24.36 4.76
C ASP A 44 5.95 -24.36 3.23
N SER A 45 5.24 -23.37 2.62
CA SER A 45 5.12 -23.23 1.16
C SER A 45 6.46 -23.07 0.44
N GLN A 46 7.47 -22.48 1.09
CA GLN A 46 8.82 -22.39 0.54
C GLN A 46 9.48 -23.77 0.38
N ILE A 47 9.18 -24.71 1.29
CA ILE A 47 9.72 -26.06 1.23
C ILE A 47 9.01 -26.85 0.14
N THR A 48 7.67 -26.79 0.06
CA THR A 48 6.90 -27.49 -0.97
C THR A 48 7.28 -27.03 -2.37
N GLN A 49 7.33 -25.71 -2.62
CA GLN A 49 7.71 -25.15 -3.92
C GLN A 49 9.15 -25.52 -4.33
N LYS A 50 10.09 -25.49 -3.37
CA LYS A 50 11.46 -25.91 -3.64
C LYS A 50 11.55 -27.41 -3.93
N ALA A 51 10.82 -28.26 -3.19
CA ALA A 51 10.78 -29.69 -3.45
C ALA A 51 10.18 -29.98 -4.83
N ILE A 52 9.10 -29.32 -5.22
CA ILE A 52 8.48 -29.44 -6.55
C ILE A 52 9.46 -29.02 -7.65
N SER A 53 10.19 -27.92 -7.48
CA SER A 53 11.19 -27.47 -8.47
C SER A 53 12.36 -28.45 -8.66
N HIS A 54 12.59 -29.32 -7.67
CA HIS A 54 13.57 -30.41 -7.74
C HIS A 54 12.97 -31.78 -8.18
N GLY A 55 11.71 -31.78 -8.67
CA GLY A 55 11.06 -33.00 -9.18
C GLY A 55 10.49 -33.92 -8.07
N LEU A 56 10.36 -33.43 -6.84
CA LEU A 56 9.89 -34.19 -5.66
C LEU A 56 8.41 -33.99 -5.36
N ALA A 57 7.60 -33.62 -6.38
CA ALA A 57 6.16 -33.35 -6.21
C ALA A 57 5.39 -34.53 -5.62
N GLY A 58 5.73 -35.78 -6.02
CA GLY A 58 5.11 -37.01 -5.52
C GLY A 58 5.70 -37.54 -4.21
N ALA A 59 6.69 -36.90 -3.60
CA ALA A 59 7.30 -37.35 -2.36
C ALA A 59 6.35 -37.21 -1.17
N PRO A 60 6.42 -38.09 -0.15
CA PRO A 60 5.64 -37.95 1.08
C PRO A 60 5.96 -36.62 1.80
N LEU A 61 4.94 -35.87 2.19
CA LEU A 61 5.15 -34.59 2.89
C LEU A 61 5.83 -34.77 4.26
N THR A 62 5.71 -35.97 4.85
CA THR A 62 6.32 -36.31 6.14
C THR A 62 7.84 -36.24 6.15
N ASP A 63 8.50 -36.37 4.98
CA ASP A 63 9.95 -36.32 4.84
C ASP A 63 10.47 -34.87 4.88
N TYR A 64 9.59 -33.92 4.64
CA TYR A 64 9.94 -32.49 4.49
C TYR A 64 9.29 -31.59 5.53
N MET A 65 8.36 -32.11 6.35
CA MET A 65 7.73 -31.36 7.42
C MET A 65 8.68 -31.15 8.61
N ARG A 66 8.50 -30.02 9.31
CA ARG A 66 9.19 -29.78 10.57
C ARG A 66 8.45 -30.49 11.70
N ARG A 67 9.08 -31.45 12.35
CA ARG A 67 8.51 -32.26 13.48
C ARG A 67 8.70 -31.58 14.85
N ASN A 68 9.78 -30.86 15.05
CA ASN A 68 10.04 -30.14 16.30
C ASN A 68 9.24 -28.86 16.40
N LEU A 69 8.02 -28.94 16.89
CA LEU A 69 7.09 -27.82 17.03
C LEU A 69 6.63 -27.68 18.48
N LYS A 70 6.36 -26.42 18.87
CA LYS A 70 5.72 -26.11 20.14
C LYS A 70 4.23 -25.88 19.89
N THR A 71 3.40 -26.50 20.72
CA THR A 71 1.95 -26.27 20.81
C THR A 71 1.64 -25.52 22.10
N LEU A 72 0.53 -24.81 22.13
CA LEU A 72 0.10 -24.10 23.33
C LEU A 72 -1.36 -24.46 23.67
N PRO A 73 -1.73 -24.47 24.96
CA PRO A 73 -3.10 -24.73 25.38
C PRO A 73 -4.02 -23.54 25.05
N VAL A 74 -5.34 -23.76 25.05
CA VAL A 74 -6.35 -22.70 24.85
C VAL A 74 -6.22 -21.56 25.87
N THR A 75 -5.68 -21.85 27.06
CA THR A 75 -5.44 -20.90 28.14
C THR A 75 -4.15 -20.09 27.98
N ALA A 76 -3.37 -20.32 26.91
CA ALA A 76 -2.10 -19.63 26.69
C ALA A 76 -2.28 -18.13 26.58
N THR A 77 -1.38 -17.40 27.20
CA THR A 77 -1.35 -15.95 27.17
C THR A 77 -0.70 -15.42 25.89
N LEU A 78 -0.92 -14.14 25.57
CA LEU A 78 -0.26 -13.47 24.45
C LEU A 78 1.28 -13.51 24.59
N ARG A 79 1.79 -13.47 25.82
CA ARG A 79 3.23 -13.60 26.12
C ARG A 79 3.77 -14.97 25.72
N ASP A 80 3.03 -16.04 26.01
CA ASP A 80 3.43 -17.41 25.64
C ASP A 80 3.48 -17.56 24.12
N ILE A 81 2.46 -17.06 23.42
CA ILE A 81 2.40 -17.05 21.96
C ILE A 81 3.59 -16.26 21.37
N THR A 82 3.87 -15.06 21.90
CA THR A 82 5.00 -14.22 21.46
C THR A 82 6.33 -14.95 21.66
N THR A 83 6.50 -15.63 22.79
CA THR A 83 7.73 -16.39 23.09
C THR A 83 7.95 -17.52 22.08
N VAL A 84 6.90 -18.21 21.63
CA VAL A 84 7.01 -19.27 20.63
C VAL A 84 7.24 -18.69 19.23
N ILE A 85 6.47 -17.67 18.82
CA ILE A 85 6.57 -17.10 17.46
C ILE A 85 7.90 -16.38 17.27
N VAL A 86 8.30 -15.55 18.22
CA VAL A 86 9.50 -14.70 18.11
C VAL A 86 10.74 -15.44 18.62
N GLY A 87 10.68 -16.00 19.83
CA GLY A 87 11.80 -16.64 20.48
C GLY A 87 12.19 -17.97 19.82
N ALA A 88 11.22 -18.86 19.54
CA ALA A 88 11.47 -20.13 18.88
C ALA A 88 11.43 -20.05 17.34
N ARG A 89 11.19 -18.87 16.75
CA ARG A 89 11.07 -18.62 15.30
C ARG A 89 10.07 -19.52 14.60
N GLN A 90 8.99 -19.89 15.31
CA GLN A 90 7.92 -20.72 14.77
C GLN A 90 6.84 -19.82 14.14
N ARG A 91 6.57 -19.98 12.85
CA ARG A 91 5.67 -19.08 12.10
C ARG A 91 4.19 -19.25 12.44
N LEU A 92 3.80 -20.44 12.89
CA LEU A 92 2.43 -20.83 13.21
C LEU A 92 2.45 -21.68 14.47
N VAL A 93 1.58 -21.36 15.44
CA VAL A 93 1.46 -22.09 16.72
C VAL A 93 0.12 -22.80 16.77
N PRO A 94 0.09 -24.15 16.76
CA PRO A 94 -1.14 -24.90 16.99
C PRO A 94 -1.61 -24.72 18.44
N ILE A 95 -2.90 -24.44 18.59
CA ILE A 95 -3.57 -24.34 19.90
C ILE A 95 -4.31 -25.63 20.14
N VAL A 96 -4.02 -26.27 21.28
CA VAL A 96 -4.51 -27.62 21.60
C VAL A 96 -5.48 -27.60 22.81
N SER A 97 -6.46 -28.49 22.79
CA SER A 97 -7.38 -28.73 23.87
C SER A 97 -7.42 -30.24 24.19
N GLY A 98 -7.67 -30.62 25.45
CA GLY A 98 -7.94 -31.98 25.85
C GLY A 98 -6.82 -32.99 25.55
N GLY A 99 -5.54 -32.57 25.67
CA GLY A 99 -4.39 -33.51 25.61
C GLY A 99 -3.65 -33.58 24.27
N SER A 100 -4.15 -33.09 23.12
CA SER A 100 -3.36 -33.01 21.87
C SER A 100 -4.19 -32.60 20.64
N SER A 101 -5.51 -32.49 20.74
CA SER A 101 -6.35 -32.09 19.57
C SER A 101 -6.21 -30.60 19.26
N VAL A 102 -5.86 -30.28 18.02
CA VAL A 102 -5.75 -28.87 17.56
C VAL A 102 -7.13 -28.27 17.34
N VAL A 103 -7.44 -27.26 18.11
CA VAL A 103 -8.71 -26.51 18.03
C VAL A 103 -8.58 -25.23 17.18
N GLY A 104 -7.37 -24.77 16.94
CA GLY A 104 -7.10 -23.59 16.12
C GLY A 104 -5.61 -23.35 15.96
N VAL A 105 -5.27 -22.33 15.22
CA VAL A 105 -3.89 -21.90 14.99
C VAL A 105 -3.74 -20.40 15.23
N VAL A 106 -2.57 -19.99 15.70
CA VAL A 106 -2.15 -18.58 15.77
C VAL A 106 -0.92 -18.41 14.93
N SER A 107 -0.99 -17.56 13.93
CA SER A 107 0.11 -17.22 13.04
C SER A 107 0.85 -15.97 13.51
N ARG A 108 2.03 -15.73 12.91
CA ARG A 108 2.74 -14.47 13.08
C ARG A 108 1.88 -13.26 12.65
N THR A 109 1.05 -13.43 11.62
CA THR A 109 0.12 -12.39 11.14
C THR A 109 -0.96 -12.10 12.18
N ASP A 110 -1.53 -13.13 12.83
CA ASP A 110 -2.48 -12.95 13.92
C ASP A 110 -1.85 -12.17 15.08
N LEU A 111 -0.59 -12.50 15.43
CA LEU A 111 0.14 -11.78 16.47
C LEU A 111 0.34 -10.31 16.11
N ILE A 112 0.76 -10.03 14.87
CA ILE A 112 0.90 -8.66 14.36
C ILE A 112 -0.45 -7.93 14.40
N ASN A 113 -1.54 -8.60 13.99
CA ASN A 113 -2.88 -8.03 14.03
C ASN A 113 -3.36 -7.74 15.45
N ILE A 114 -3.08 -8.65 16.41
CA ILE A 114 -3.39 -8.42 17.83
C ILE A 114 -2.64 -7.20 18.36
N PHE A 115 -1.34 -7.08 18.09
CA PHE A 115 -0.55 -5.92 18.49
C PHE A 115 -0.98 -4.63 17.77
N ALA A 116 -1.46 -4.74 16.54
CA ALA A 116 -1.99 -3.62 15.79
C ALA A 116 -3.40 -3.19 16.27
N GLN A 117 -4.18 -4.12 16.84
CA GLN A 117 -5.51 -3.84 17.41
C GLN A 117 -5.46 -3.38 18.87
N GLU A 118 -4.41 -3.73 19.63
CA GLU A 118 -4.18 -3.31 21.00
C GLU A 118 -2.83 -2.60 21.14
N PRO A 119 -2.66 -1.35 20.66
CA PRO A 119 -1.40 -0.61 20.84
C PRO A 119 -1.03 -0.34 22.31
N GLY A 120 -1.92 -0.61 23.26
CA GLY A 120 -1.81 -0.22 24.66
C GLY A 120 -1.30 -1.27 25.65
N ARG A 121 -0.95 -2.51 25.23
CA ARG A 121 -0.52 -3.56 26.19
C ARG A 121 1.00 -3.72 26.34
N MET A 122 1.80 -2.88 25.70
CA MET A 122 3.27 -2.98 25.83
C MET A 122 3.91 -2.11 26.90
N ASN A 123 3.21 -1.12 27.48
CA ASN A 123 3.65 -0.43 28.71
C ASN A 123 2.47 0.25 29.40
N PRO A 124 2.31 0.10 30.72
CA PRO A 124 1.28 0.83 31.49
C PRO A 124 1.50 2.35 31.53
N THR A 125 2.62 2.85 31.00
CA THR A 125 2.97 4.26 30.95
C THR A 125 2.71 4.94 29.60
N ASP A 126 2.51 4.19 28.54
CA ASP A 126 2.10 4.77 27.25
C ASP A 126 0.57 4.90 27.22
N ARG A 127 0.08 6.08 27.58
CA ARG A 127 -1.30 6.48 27.34
C ARG A 127 -1.61 6.22 25.87
N ALA A 128 -2.69 5.46 25.61
CA ALA A 128 -3.27 5.35 24.27
C ALA A 128 -3.27 6.76 23.64
N PRO A 129 -2.75 6.91 22.40
CA PRO A 129 -2.79 8.21 21.76
C PRO A 129 -4.27 8.64 21.77
N LYS A 130 -4.57 9.74 22.51
CA LYS A 130 -5.92 10.32 22.50
C LYS A 130 -6.27 10.46 21.02
N SER A 131 -7.36 9.84 20.60
CA SER A 131 -7.91 10.01 19.26
C SER A 131 -7.93 11.52 18.97
N ARG A 132 -7.03 11.95 18.09
CA ARG A 132 -6.85 13.37 17.79
C ARG A 132 -7.97 13.75 16.85
N ASN A 133 -8.85 14.65 17.29
CA ASN A 133 -9.88 15.19 16.42
C ASN A 133 -9.28 16.37 15.61
N MET A 134 -9.39 16.29 14.30
CA MET A 134 -8.89 17.29 13.34
C MET A 134 -9.95 18.31 12.93
N GLY A 135 -11.18 18.23 13.47
CA GLY A 135 -12.30 19.08 13.08
C GLY A 135 -11.99 20.58 13.19
N ARG A 136 -11.28 21.01 14.26
CA ARG A 136 -10.81 22.40 14.36
C ARG A 136 -9.81 22.73 13.25
N THR A 137 -8.83 21.87 13.01
CA THR A 137 -7.81 22.06 11.97
C THR A 137 -8.45 22.13 10.57
N MET A 138 -9.48 21.31 10.32
CA MET A 138 -10.25 21.34 9.07
C MET A 138 -10.93 22.69 8.89
N ARG A 139 -11.66 23.17 9.91
CA ARG A 139 -12.33 24.49 9.87
C ARG A 139 -11.36 25.67 9.71
N ASP A 140 -10.18 25.59 10.34
CA ASP A 140 -9.19 26.67 10.31
C ASP A 140 -8.40 26.73 8.98
N ARG A 141 -8.33 25.63 8.23
CA ARG A 141 -7.42 25.50 7.07
C ARG A 141 -8.08 25.21 5.74
N LEU A 142 -9.23 24.58 5.74
CA LEU A 142 -9.91 24.24 4.50
C LEU A 142 -10.74 25.42 4.00
N PRO A 143 -10.82 25.62 2.67
CA PRO A 143 -11.81 26.50 2.06
C PRO A 143 -13.22 26.10 2.49
N LYS A 144 -14.15 27.06 2.57
CA LYS A 144 -15.52 26.82 3.04
C LYS A 144 -16.28 25.83 2.18
N ASP A 145 -16.08 25.87 0.86
CA ASP A 145 -16.66 24.97 -0.12
C ASP A 145 -16.20 23.52 0.08
N VAL A 146 -14.89 23.31 0.28
CA VAL A 146 -14.33 22.00 0.60
C VAL A 146 -14.87 21.46 1.92
N LEU A 147 -14.94 22.31 2.96
CA LEU A 147 -15.48 21.91 4.27
C LEU A 147 -16.95 21.53 4.16
N ASP A 148 -17.76 22.31 3.43
CA ASP A 148 -19.20 22.03 3.20
C ASP A 148 -19.41 20.68 2.50
N ILE A 149 -18.58 20.34 1.51
CA ILE A 149 -18.61 19.04 0.83
C ILE A 149 -18.35 17.89 1.83
N LEU A 150 -17.34 18.04 2.70
CA LEU A 150 -17.00 17.02 3.70
C LEU A 150 -18.09 16.89 4.77
N GLU A 151 -18.70 17.99 5.23
CA GLU A 151 -19.80 18.00 6.17
C GLU A 151 -21.05 17.33 5.59
N LYS A 152 -21.39 17.59 4.33
CA LYS A 152 -22.46 16.90 3.60
C LYS A 152 -22.20 15.41 3.46
N ALA A 153 -20.96 15.01 3.13
CA ALA A 153 -20.58 13.61 3.07
C ALA A 153 -20.73 12.91 4.42
N GLY A 154 -20.29 13.56 5.51
CA GLY A 154 -20.45 13.06 6.87
C GLY A 154 -21.91 12.95 7.29
N ALA A 155 -22.75 13.97 7.01
CA ALA A 155 -24.17 13.94 7.30
C ALA A 155 -24.89 12.80 6.56
N LEU A 156 -24.59 12.60 5.28
CA LEU A 156 -25.10 11.48 4.50
C LEU A 156 -24.66 10.13 5.07
N GLY A 157 -23.38 10.01 5.49
CA GLY A 157 -22.85 8.81 6.14
C GLY A 157 -23.63 8.47 7.41
N ARG A 158 -23.88 9.45 8.29
CA ARG A 158 -24.70 9.28 9.50
C ARG A 158 -26.12 8.82 9.17
N SER A 159 -26.78 9.48 8.23
CA SER A 159 -28.18 9.15 7.86
C SER A 159 -28.31 7.73 7.30
N ARG A 160 -27.26 7.22 6.65
CA ARG A 160 -27.22 5.88 6.07
C ARG A 160 -26.54 4.83 6.96
N GLN A 161 -26.10 5.22 8.14
CA GLN A 161 -25.32 4.36 9.06
C GLN A 161 -24.12 3.72 8.38
N THR A 162 -23.46 4.47 7.52
CA THR A 162 -22.34 4.01 6.69
C THR A 162 -21.09 4.82 7.04
N PRO A 163 -20.00 4.19 7.52
CA PRO A 163 -18.76 4.89 7.82
C PRO A 163 -18.14 5.51 6.56
N VAL A 164 -17.82 6.79 6.64
CA VAL A 164 -17.25 7.59 5.55
C VAL A 164 -15.99 8.29 6.01
N TYR A 165 -14.95 8.20 5.20
CA TYR A 165 -13.63 8.75 5.49
C TYR A 165 -13.12 9.59 4.32
N VAL A 166 -12.46 10.72 4.61
CA VAL A 166 -11.55 11.35 3.64
C VAL A 166 -10.14 10.80 3.88
N VAL A 167 -9.41 10.49 2.81
CA VAL A 167 -8.20 9.66 2.91
C VAL A 167 -7.00 10.19 2.13
N GLY A 168 -5.84 9.62 2.40
CA GLY A 168 -4.65 9.70 1.55
C GLY A 168 -4.00 11.06 1.48
N GLY A 169 -3.77 11.54 0.25
CA GLY A 169 -3.08 12.80 -0.04
C GLY A 169 -3.71 14.01 0.63
N PHE A 170 -5.03 14.07 0.66
CA PHE A 170 -5.77 15.14 1.34
C PHE A 170 -5.41 15.26 2.83
N VAL A 171 -5.40 14.13 3.56
CA VAL A 171 -5.10 14.13 4.99
C VAL A 171 -3.63 14.48 5.25
N ARG A 172 -2.73 13.94 4.44
CA ARG A 172 -1.30 14.28 4.49
C ARG A 172 -1.09 15.79 4.31
N ASP A 173 -1.68 16.36 3.26
CA ASP A 173 -1.47 17.76 2.90
C ASP A 173 -2.12 18.71 3.92
N LEU A 174 -3.26 18.33 4.50
CA LEU A 174 -3.84 19.04 5.64
C LEU A 174 -2.88 19.09 6.84
N LEU A 175 -2.18 17.98 7.14
CA LEU A 175 -1.17 17.92 8.20
C LEU A 175 0.08 18.74 7.86
N LEU A 176 0.51 18.74 6.60
CA LEU A 176 1.66 19.51 6.08
C LEU A 176 1.34 20.99 5.88
N LYS A 177 0.06 21.41 6.02
CA LYS A 177 -0.41 22.77 5.75
C LYS A 177 -0.24 23.18 4.28
N THR A 178 -0.29 22.21 3.38
CA THR A 178 -0.22 22.44 1.93
C THR A 178 -1.64 22.42 1.38
N PRO A 179 -2.04 23.40 0.53
CA PRO A 179 -3.33 23.40 -0.14
C PRO A 179 -3.51 22.13 -0.97
N ASN A 180 -4.66 21.48 -0.81
CA ASN A 180 -5.05 20.32 -1.63
C ASN A 180 -6.59 20.34 -1.76
N HIS A 181 -7.07 20.28 -2.99
CA HIS A 181 -8.49 20.26 -3.31
C HIS A 181 -8.98 18.90 -3.83
N ASP A 182 -8.08 17.92 -3.99
CA ASP A 182 -8.45 16.57 -4.41
C ASP A 182 -9.08 15.82 -3.24
N ILE A 183 -10.39 15.63 -3.28
CA ILE A 183 -11.15 14.96 -2.23
C ILE A 183 -11.35 13.50 -2.62
N ASP A 184 -10.66 12.60 -1.90
CA ASP A 184 -10.83 11.17 -1.99
C ASP A 184 -11.64 10.67 -0.79
N LEU A 185 -12.83 10.13 -1.03
CA LEU A 185 -13.66 9.51 -0.01
C LEU A 185 -13.56 7.99 -0.08
N VAL A 186 -13.49 7.35 1.08
CA VAL A 186 -13.62 5.90 1.22
C VAL A 186 -14.83 5.60 2.09
N VAL A 187 -15.66 4.67 1.64
CA VAL A 187 -16.90 4.25 2.27
C VAL A 187 -16.81 2.78 2.65
N GLU A 188 -17.04 2.44 3.92
CA GLU A 188 -17.18 1.04 4.34
C GLU A 188 -18.59 0.56 4.00
N GLY A 189 -18.71 -0.37 3.05
CA GLY A 189 -19.99 -0.89 2.56
C GLY A 189 -20.25 -0.53 1.09
N ASP A 190 -21.47 -0.14 0.72
CA ASP A 190 -21.84 0.21 -0.65
C ASP A 190 -21.41 1.63 -1.04
N GLY A 191 -20.15 1.79 -1.44
CA GLY A 191 -19.61 3.08 -1.89
C GLY A 191 -20.25 3.58 -3.20
N ILE A 192 -20.69 2.70 -4.09
CA ILE A 192 -21.38 3.10 -5.33
C ILE A 192 -22.76 3.66 -5.02
N GLY A 193 -23.53 3.00 -4.15
CA GLY A 193 -24.82 3.49 -3.69
C GLY A 193 -24.71 4.80 -2.89
N PHE A 194 -23.66 4.93 -2.09
CA PHE A 194 -23.32 6.19 -1.40
C PHE A 194 -23.04 7.30 -2.42
N ALA A 195 -22.17 7.06 -3.43
CA ALA A 195 -21.81 8.06 -4.44
C ALA A 195 -23.04 8.58 -5.22
N ARG A 196 -23.99 7.69 -5.53
CA ARG A 196 -25.25 8.08 -6.19
C ARG A 196 -26.09 9.00 -5.31
N ALA A 197 -26.25 8.65 -4.04
CA ALA A 197 -26.98 9.50 -3.09
C ALA A 197 -26.26 10.85 -2.87
N PHE A 198 -24.93 10.82 -2.79
CA PHE A 198 -24.11 12.01 -2.61
C PHE A 198 -24.17 12.95 -3.82
N ALA A 199 -24.20 12.40 -5.04
CA ALA A 199 -24.44 13.19 -6.24
C ALA A 199 -25.79 13.93 -6.18
N GLY A 200 -26.85 13.29 -5.68
CA GLY A 200 -28.14 13.94 -5.43
C GLY A 200 -28.05 15.09 -4.42
N VAL A 201 -27.28 14.93 -3.34
CA VAL A 201 -27.07 15.99 -2.33
C VAL A 201 -26.32 17.20 -2.89
N LEU A 202 -25.38 16.97 -3.82
CA LEU A 202 -24.56 18.01 -4.45
C LEU A 202 -25.18 18.59 -5.74
N GLY A 203 -26.35 18.08 -6.19
CA GLY A 203 -26.98 18.47 -7.44
C GLY A 203 -26.18 18.07 -8.69
N GLY A 204 -25.44 16.98 -8.60
CA GLY A 204 -24.51 16.51 -9.61
C GLY A 204 -24.89 15.16 -10.24
N ARG A 205 -23.93 14.58 -10.95
CA ARG A 205 -24.01 13.27 -11.57
C ARG A 205 -22.87 12.34 -11.11
N VAL A 206 -23.03 11.02 -11.31
CA VAL A 206 -22.03 10.04 -10.93
C VAL A 206 -21.54 9.24 -12.14
N ARG A 207 -20.22 9.05 -12.22
CA ARG A 207 -19.56 8.12 -13.14
C ARG A 207 -19.04 6.92 -12.35
N VAL A 208 -19.48 5.72 -12.67
CA VAL A 208 -19.20 4.50 -11.91
C VAL A 208 -18.20 3.62 -12.64
N HIS A 209 -17.19 3.13 -11.93
CA HIS A 209 -16.20 2.15 -12.38
C HIS A 209 -16.36 0.85 -11.58
N LYS A 210 -17.32 0.01 -11.97
CA LYS A 210 -17.72 -1.21 -11.24
C LYS A 210 -16.54 -2.15 -10.97
N LYS A 211 -15.63 -2.34 -11.95
CA LYS A 211 -14.48 -3.26 -11.82
C LYS A 211 -13.58 -2.91 -10.63
N PHE A 212 -13.46 -1.63 -10.28
CA PHE A 212 -12.59 -1.15 -9.21
C PHE A 212 -13.36 -0.67 -7.98
N LEU A 213 -14.69 -0.84 -7.95
CA LEU A 213 -15.56 -0.37 -6.88
C LEU A 213 -15.36 1.12 -6.57
N THR A 214 -15.15 1.94 -7.61
CA THR A 214 -14.96 3.39 -7.51
C THR A 214 -16.00 4.16 -8.30
N SER A 215 -16.22 5.40 -7.90
CA SER A 215 -17.13 6.33 -8.56
C SER A 215 -16.55 7.74 -8.50
N VAL A 216 -16.85 8.55 -9.50
CA VAL A 216 -16.55 9.98 -9.51
C VAL A 216 -17.87 10.73 -9.45
N VAL A 217 -18.07 11.54 -8.43
CA VAL A 217 -19.20 12.46 -8.31
C VAL A 217 -18.78 13.80 -8.92
N ILE A 218 -19.52 14.25 -9.94
CA ILE A 218 -19.26 15.49 -10.67
C ILE A 218 -20.44 16.41 -10.42
N PHE A 219 -20.18 17.62 -9.97
CA PHE A 219 -21.21 18.58 -9.56
C PHE A 219 -20.81 20.01 -9.91
N PRO A 220 -21.78 20.97 -9.99
CA PRO A 220 -21.48 22.38 -10.21
C PRO A 220 -20.75 22.98 -9.01
N GLY A 221 -19.53 23.48 -9.24
CA GLY A 221 -18.76 24.20 -8.23
C GLY A 221 -18.97 25.70 -8.28
N ALA A 222 -18.24 26.42 -7.42
CA ALA A 222 -18.24 27.87 -7.39
C ALA A 222 -17.73 28.46 -8.72
N GLY A 223 -18.47 29.43 -9.28
CA GLY A 223 -18.11 30.06 -10.55
C GLY A 223 -18.44 29.28 -11.82
N GLY A 224 -19.31 28.25 -11.74
CA GLY A 224 -19.81 27.53 -12.91
C GLY A 224 -18.83 26.48 -13.49
N LYS A 225 -17.71 26.22 -12.83
CA LYS A 225 -16.82 25.11 -13.18
C LYS A 225 -17.32 23.81 -12.54
N GLU A 226 -17.18 22.70 -13.27
CA GLU A 226 -17.45 21.38 -12.68
C GLU A 226 -16.35 21.00 -11.68
N GLU A 227 -16.78 20.58 -10.50
CA GLU A 227 -15.93 20.00 -9.47
C GLU A 227 -16.17 18.50 -9.38
N ARG A 228 -15.22 17.78 -8.77
CA ARG A 228 -15.30 16.33 -8.63
C ARG A 228 -14.87 15.87 -7.24
N VAL A 229 -15.49 14.80 -6.80
CA VAL A 229 -15.11 14.03 -5.60
C VAL A 229 -15.00 12.57 -6.01
N ASP A 230 -13.86 11.96 -5.70
CA ASP A 230 -13.66 10.54 -5.91
C ASP A 230 -14.18 9.75 -4.71
N VAL A 231 -15.01 8.73 -4.98
CA VAL A 231 -15.61 7.87 -3.97
C VAL A 231 -15.25 6.43 -4.24
N ALA A 232 -14.55 5.80 -3.32
CA ALA A 232 -14.20 4.39 -3.38
C ALA A 232 -14.91 3.60 -2.28
N THR A 233 -15.28 2.37 -2.57
CA THR A 233 -15.59 1.38 -1.54
C THR A 233 -14.31 0.95 -0.85
N ALA A 234 -14.32 0.84 0.49
CA ALA A 234 -13.21 0.25 1.23
C ALA A 234 -12.95 -1.18 0.74
N ARG A 235 -11.74 -1.44 0.26
CA ARG A 235 -11.43 -2.67 -0.46
C ARG A 235 -10.07 -3.24 -0.09
N LEU A 236 -9.93 -4.55 -0.23
CA LEU A 236 -8.68 -5.28 -0.26
C LEU A 236 -8.30 -5.54 -1.72
N GLU A 237 -7.01 -5.51 -2.01
CA GLU A 237 -6.46 -5.79 -3.33
C GLU A 237 -5.60 -7.04 -3.28
N TYR A 238 -5.82 -7.95 -4.23
CA TYR A 238 -5.02 -9.14 -4.44
C TYR A 238 -4.28 -9.04 -5.77
N TYR A 239 -2.98 -9.27 -5.74
CA TYR A 239 -2.13 -9.26 -6.92
C TYR A 239 -1.77 -10.70 -7.27
N GLU A 240 -2.25 -11.21 -8.41
CA GLU A 240 -1.97 -12.57 -8.89
C GLU A 240 -0.51 -12.75 -9.30
N SER A 241 0.13 -11.68 -9.75
CA SER A 241 1.54 -11.64 -10.10
C SER A 241 2.11 -10.24 -9.88
N PRO A 242 3.45 -10.08 -9.76
CA PRO A 242 4.09 -8.77 -9.68
C PRO A 242 3.67 -7.85 -10.83
N ALA A 243 3.36 -6.58 -10.52
CA ALA A 243 2.91 -5.55 -11.46
C ALA A 243 1.55 -5.81 -12.16
N ALA A 244 0.80 -6.86 -11.82
CA ALA A 244 -0.55 -7.10 -12.34
C ALA A 244 -1.55 -6.04 -11.84
N LEU A 245 -2.70 -5.94 -12.52
CA LEU A 245 -3.83 -5.18 -11.99
C LEU A 245 -4.50 -5.99 -10.86
N PRO A 246 -4.86 -5.37 -9.73
CA PRO A 246 -5.42 -6.10 -8.60
C PRO A 246 -6.86 -6.56 -8.84
N THR A 247 -7.19 -7.71 -8.28
CA THR A 247 -8.56 -8.12 -8.00
C THR A 247 -9.00 -7.47 -6.69
N VAL A 248 -10.23 -6.94 -6.62
CA VAL A 248 -10.71 -6.14 -5.48
C VAL A 248 -11.89 -6.81 -4.79
N GLU A 249 -11.88 -6.80 -3.46
CA GLU A 249 -12.96 -7.28 -2.61
C GLU A 249 -13.35 -6.24 -1.55
N HIS A 250 -14.60 -6.25 -1.10
CA HIS A 250 -15.07 -5.37 -0.02
C HIS A 250 -14.30 -5.64 1.28
N SER A 251 -13.89 -4.60 1.98
CA SER A 251 -13.11 -4.72 3.20
C SER A 251 -13.30 -3.53 4.16
N SER A 252 -12.53 -3.49 5.24
CA SER A 252 -12.50 -2.38 6.20
C SER A 252 -11.58 -1.26 5.76
N ILE A 253 -11.75 -0.06 6.34
CA ILE A 253 -10.84 1.08 6.14
C ILE A 253 -9.38 0.72 6.46
N LYS A 254 -9.13 -0.12 7.46
CA LYS A 254 -7.77 -0.56 7.81
C LYS A 254 -7.09 -1.29 6.66
N MET A 255 -7.81 -2.18 5.98
CA MET A 255 -7.28 -2.94 4.85
C MET A 255 -7.13 -2.06 3.60
N ASP A 256 -8.06 -1.12 3.39
CA ASP A 256 -7.92 -0.12 2.32
C ASP A 256 -6.66 0.74 2.50
N LEU A 257 -6.38 1.18 3.72
CA LEU A 257 -5.17 1.93 4.02
C LEU A 257 -3.90 1.07 3.92
N TYR A 258 -3.97 -0.23 4.26
CA TYR A 258 -2.82 -1.15 4.20
C TYR A 258 -2.32 -1.44 2.78
N ARG A 259 -3.19 -1.43 1.76
CA ARG A 259 -2.82 -1.65 0.36
C ARG A 259 -2.15 -0.44 -0.31
N ARG A 260 -2.12 0.72 0.34
CA ARG A 260 -1.54 1.97 -0.20
C ARG A 260 -0.01 1.89 -0.27
N ASP A 261 0.59 2.91 -0.85
CA ASP A 261 2.04 2.95 -1.10
C ASP A 261 2.88 3.24 0.16
N PHE A 262 2.59 4.34 0.87
CA PHE A 262 3.39 4.82 1.98
C PHE A 262 2.55 5.16 3.20
N THR A 263 3.16 5.07 4.40
CA THR A 263 2.51 5.41 5.67
C THR A 263 1.92 6.81 5.69
N ILE A 264 2.59 7.78 5.08
CA ILE A 264 2.13 9.17 4.99
C ILE A 264 0.85 9.34 4.14
N ASN A 265 0.54 8.38 3.27
CA ASN A 265 -0.65 8.34 2.44
C ASN A 265 -1.70 7.35 2.99
N ALA A 266 -1.37 6.62 4.06
CA ALA A 266 -2.26 5.65 4.72
C ALA A 266 -2.92 6.28 5.96
N LEU A 267 -3.43 7.48 5.80
CA LEU A 267 -4.14 8.26 6.80
C LEU A 267 -5.57 8.49 6.36
N ALA A 268 -6.50 8.53 7.32
CA ALA A 268 -7.90 8.85 7.08
C ALA A 268 -8.43 9.79 8.16
N ILE A 269 -9.48 10.55 7.82
CA ILE A 269 -10.28 11.31 8.78
C ILE A 269 -11.72 10.86 8.65
N ARG A 270 -12.32 10.42 9.75
CA ARG A 270 -13.71 9.99 9.80
C ARG A 270 -14.64 11.19 9.76
N LEU A 271 -15.65 11.13 8.89
CA LEU A 271 -16.58 12.24 8.66
C LEU A 271 -17.95 12.02 9.32
N ASP A 272 -18.39 10.77 9.46
CA ASP A 272 -19.71 10.38 10.01
C ASP A 272 -19.78 10.36 11.54
N CYS A 273 -18.69 10.70 12.25
CA CYS A 273 -18.65 10.81 13.72
C CYS A 273 -19.05 12.21 14.21
N GLU A 274 -19.44 12.31 15.49
CA GLU A 274 -19.68 13.59 16.17
C GLU A 274 -18.81 13.71 17.43
N PRO A 275 -17.97 14.77 17.49
CA PRO A 275 -17.70 15.76 16.46
C PRO A 275 -16.91 15.16 15.28
N MET A 276 -17.24 15.61 14.04
CA MET A 276 -16.51 15.20 12.83
C MET A 276 -15.01 15.47 12.94
N GLY A 277 -14.19 14.58 12.35
CA GLY A 277 -12.75 14.85 12.24
C GLY A 277 -11.84 13.91 13.01
N GLU A 278 -12.31 12.75 13.47
CA GLU A 278 -11.47 11.73 14.10
C GLU A 278 -10.42 11.22 13.10
N ILE A 279 -9.13 11.43 13.44
CA ILE A 279 -8.03 10.92 12.59
C ILE A 279 -7.79 9.43 12.85
N VAL A 280 -7.69 8.68 11.77
CA VAL A 280 -7.39 7.24 11.75
C VAL A 280 -5.99 7.03 11.19
N ASP A 281 -5.10 6.51 12.02
CA ASP A 281 -3.68 6.25 11.71
C ASP A 281 -3.23 4.91 12.30
N PHE A 282 -3.36 3.85 11.52
CA PHE A 282 -2.97 2.50 11.95
C PHE A 282 -1.48 2.21 11.78
N PHE A 283 -0.78 3.00 10.95
CA PHE A 283 0.56 2.67 10.45
C PHE A 283 1.63 3.70 10.84
N GLY A 284 1.26 4.70 11.65
CA GLY A 284 2.18 5.72 12.15
C GLY A 284 2.52 6.82 11.13
N GLY A 285 1.62 7.07 10.17
CA GLY A 285 1.81 8.09 9.13
C GLY A 285 2.00 9.50 9.70
N GLN A 286 1.29 9.87 10.77
CA GLN A 286 1.50 11.16 11.45
C GLN A 286 2.92 11.30 12.03
N LYS A 287 3.49 10.20 12.54
CA LYS A 287 4.87 10.19 13.01
C LYS A 287 5.84 10.36 11.85
N ASP A 288 5.65 9.60 10.77
CA ASP A 288 6.52 9.67 9.60
C ASP A 288 6.48 11.06 8.90
N ILE A 289 5.31 11.73 8.88
CA ILE A 289 5.20 13.13 8.44
C ILE A 289 6.02 14.06 9.31
N ARG A 290 5.93 13.94 10.64
CA ARG A 290 6.70 14.76 11.59
C ARG A 290 8.20 14.52 11.48
N ASP A 291 8.60 13.25 11.33
CA ASP A 291 9.99 12.81 11.22
C ASP A 291 10.55 13.01 9.80
N ARG A 292 9.69 13.43 8.84
CA ARG A 292 9.99 13.64 7.41
C ARG A 292 10.57 12.39 6.75
N VAL A 293 9.87 11.24 6.90
CA VAL A 293 10.33 9.94 6.39
C VAL A 293 9.30 9.35 5.43
N ILE A 294 9.76 8.85 4.29
CA ILE A 294 8.99 8.01 3.37
C ILE A 294 9.19 6.55 3.77
N ARG A 295 8.13 5.87 4.14
CA ARG A 295 8.14 4.48 4.58
C ARG A 295 7.02 3.70 3.90
N VAL A 296 7.34 2.52 3.35
CA VAL A 296 6.34 1.57 2.85
C VAL A 296 5.57 0.90 4.00
N LEU A 297 4.37 0.44 3.71
CA LEU A 297 3.50 -0.22 4.68
C LEU A 297 3.93 -1.65 4.99
N HIS A 298 4.50 -2.36 4.00
CA HIS A 298 4.99 -3.73 4.14
C HIS A 298 6.14 -4.03 3.17
N THR A 299 6.84 -5.12 3.43
CA THR A 299 8.08 -5.47 2.70
C THR A 299 7.86 -5.90 1.25
N LEU A 300 6.65 -6.31 0.88
CA LEU A 300 6.31 -6.71 -0.49
C LEU A 300 5.74 -5.55 -1.32
N SER A 301 5.71 -4.33 -0.78
CA SER A 301 5.07 -3.17 -1.41
C SER A 301 5.58 -2.91 -2.83
N PHE A 302 6.88 -3.01 -3.07
CA PHE A 302 7.47 -2.82 -4.41
C PHE A 302 7.29 -4.04 -5.31
N VAL A 303 7.25 -5.25 -4.75
CA VAL A 303 6.96 -6.48 -5.52
C VAL A 303 5.54 -6.45 -6.08
N GLU A 304 4.57 -5.99 -5.29
CA GLU A 304 3.18 -5.82 -5.73
C GLU A 304 3.06 -4.73 -6.80
N ASP A 305 3.70 -3.60 -6.57
CA ASP A 305 3.67 -2.47 -7.48
C ASP A 305 5.04 -1.75 -7.57
N PRO A 306 5.89 -2.12 -8.54
CA PRO A 306 7.20 -1.50 -8.72
C PRO A 306 7.16 -0.01 -9.06
N THR A 307 6.03 0.55 -9.54
CA THR A 307 5.90 2.01 -9.74
C THR A 307 6.08 2.78 -8.45
N ARG A 308 5.86 2.15 -7.31
CA ARG A 308 6.07 2.78 -6.00
C ARG A 308 7.53 3.18 -5.76
N CYS A 309 8.51 2.58 -6.45
CA CYS A 309 9.91 3.01 -6.40
C CYS A 309 10.08 4.44 -6.93
N LEU A 310 9.46 4.74 -8.09
CA LEU A 310 9.47 6.08 -8.68
C LEU A 310 8.69 7.06 -7.80
N ARG A 311 7.54 6.65 -7.29
CA ARG A 311 6.71 7.44 -6.37
C ARG A 311 7.44 7.76 -5.06
N ALA A 312 8.24 6.82 -4.51
CA ALA A 312 9.06 7.05 -3.32
C ALA A 312 10.02 8.22 -3.53
N VAL A 313 10.73 8.22 -4.66
CA VAL A 313 11.66 9.29 -5.03
C VAL A 313 10.90 10.61 -5.25
N ARG A 314 9.76 10.56 -5.95
CA ARG A 314 8.94 11.75 -6.17
C ARG A 314 8.49 12.39 -4.86
N PHE A 315 7.96 11.62 -3.92
CA PHE A 315 7.54 12.15 -2.62
C PHE A 315 8.71 12.57 -1.73
N GLU A 316 9.85 11.86 -1.78
CA GLU A 316 11.08 12.25 -1.08
C GLU A 316 11.47 13.68 -1.46
N GLN A 317 11.52 13.99 -2.76
CA GLN A 317 11.96 15.29 -3.26
C GLN A 317 10.86 16.36 -3.14
N ARG A 318 9.60 16.02 -3.44
CA ARG A 318 8.47 16.94 -3.36
C ARG A 318 8.25 17.52 -1.97
N TYR A 319 8.38 16.68 -0.93
CA TYR A 319 8.14 17.08 0.47
C TYR A 319 9.41 17.38 1.24
N HIS A 320 10.58 17.28 0.61
CA HIS A 320 11.88 17.38 1.28
C HIS A 320 11.97 16.41 2.47
N PHE A 321 11.49 15.19 2.26
CA PHE A 321 11.60 14.08 3.19
C PHE A 321 12.82 13.24 2.83
N ARG A 322 13.07 12.18 3.59
CA ARG A 322 14.06 11.15 3.29
C ARG A 322 13.40 9.78 3.16
N ILE A 323 13.83 8.99 2.22
CA ILE A 323 13.45 7.58 2.18
C ILE A 323 14.06 6.88 3.38
N GLY A 324 13.24 6.16 4.18
CA GLY A 324 13.73 5.43 5.35
C GLY A 324 14.68 4.30 4.93
N PRO A 325 15.74 3.97 5.74
CA PRO A 325 16.76 2.99 5.35
C PRO A 325 16.21 1.62 4.96
N ALA A 326 15.17 1.13 5.65
CA ALA A 326 14.52 -0.13 5.31
C ALA A 326 13.81 -0.05 3.96
N THR A 327 13.14 1.07 3.66
CA THR A 327 12.48 1.32 2.38
C THR A 327 13.49 1.44 1.24
N GLU A 328 14.61 2.15 1.45
CA GLU A 328 15.69 2.24 0.47
C GLU A 328 16.31 0.88 0.15
N LYS A 329 16.51 0.03 1.16
CA LYS A 329 16.96 -1.35 0.95
C LYS A 329 16.00 -2.15 0.09
N LEU A 330 14.68 -1.97 0.29
CA LEU A 330 13.66 -2.64 -0.52
C LEU A 330 13.68 -2.15 -1.98
N ILE A 331 13.89 -0.84 -2.22
CA ILE A 331 14.06 -0.29 -3.58
C ILE A 331 15.27 -0.93 -4.26
N LYS A 332 16.43 -1.00 -3.59
CA LYS A 332 17.63 -1.64 -4.14
C LYS A 332 17.42 -3.12 -4.45
N ASN A 333 16.67 -3.82 -3.62
CA ASN A 333 16.29 -5.22 -3.88
C ASN A 333 15.38 -5.33 -5.11
N ASP A 334 14.39 -4.45 -5.27
CA ASP A 334 13.48 -4.40 -6.42
C ASP A 334 14.26 -4.19 -7.73
N VAL A 335 15.17 -3.23 -7.75
CA VAL A 335 16.10 -2.98 -8.87
C VAL A 335 16.93 -4.22 -9.18
N SER A 336 17.51 -4.89 -8.18
CA SER A 336 18.33 -6.09 -8.37
C SER A 336 17.53 -7.29 -8.90
N LEU A 337 16.25 -7.40 -8.53
CA LEU A 337 15.31 -8.44 -8.99
C LEU A 337 14.67 -8.11 -10.35
N LYS A 338 15.02 -6.98 -10.96
CA LYS A 338 14.49 -6.49 -12.25
C LYS A 338 12.95 -6.45 -12.27
N LEU A 339 12.32 -6.06 -11.17
CA LEU A 339 10.86 -6.03 -11.10
C LEU A 339 10.27 -4.87 -11.92
N LEU A 340 11.04 -3.81 -12.17
CA LEU A 340 10.66 -2.72 -13.07
C LEU A 340 10.41 -3.19 -14.52
N ASP A 341 11.11 -4.24 -14.98
CA ASP A 341 10.92 -4.83 -16.32
C ASP A 341 9.52 -5.46 -16.50
N LYS A 342 8.81 -5.71 -15.38
CA LYS A 342 7.44 -6.27 -15.41
C LYS A 342 6.35 -5.21 -15.53
N LEU A 343 6.73 -3.94 -15.46
CA LEU A 343 5.78 -2.83 -15.62
C LEU A 343 5.40 -2.67 -17.09
N SER A 344 4.14 -2.31 -17.34
CA SER A 344 3.77 -1.86 -18.67
C SER A 344 4.43 -0.50 -18.97
N PRO A 345 4.86 -0.25 -20.22
CA PRO A 345 5.46 1.02 -20.62
C PRO A 345 4.59 2.23 -20.22
N SER A 346 3.26 2.12 -20.36
CA SER A 346 2.33 3.18 -20.02
C SER A 346 2.33 3.54 -18.52
N ARG A 347 2.49 2.55 -17.62
CA ARG A 347 2.56 2.81 -16.17
C ARG A 347 3.87 3.48 -15.79
N LEU A 348 4.98 3.04 -16.40
CA LEU A 348 6.30 3.62 -16.20
C LEU A 348 6.31 5.06 -16.70
N PHE A 349 5.80 5.29 -17.93
CA PHE A 349 5.71 6.60 -18.53
C PHE A 349 4.87 7.58 -17.71
N ASN A 350 3.71 7.18 -17.20
CA ASN A 350 2.86 8.01 -16.37
C ASN A 350 3.59 8.51 -15.11
N GLU A 351 4.35 7.65 -14.42
CA GLU A 351 5.12 8.10 -13.24
C GLU A 351 6.30 8.99 -13.63
N PHE A 352 6.94 8.74 -14.78
CA PHE A 352 7.98 9.61 -15.32
C PHE A 352 7.43 11.01 -15.67
N GLU A 353 6.27 11.07 -16.31
CA GLU A 353 5.57 12.33 -16.60
C GLU A 353 5.26 13.11 -15.32
N HIS A 354 4.75 12.43 -14.29
CA HIS A 354 4.50 13.05 -12.98
C HIS A 354 5.79 13.55 -12.32
N ILE A 355 6.92 12.84 -12.44
CA ILE A 355 8.21 13.28 -11.93
C ILE A 355 8.69 14.53 -12.67
N CYS A 356 8.57 14.56 -13.99
CA CYS A 356 9.00 15.70 -14.81
C CYS A 356 8.15 16.94 -14.61
N ALA A 357 6.89 16.78 -14.17
CA ALA A 357 5.99 17.89 -13.84
C ALA A 357 6.31 18.53 -12.48
N GLU A 358 7.07 17.86 -11.59
CA GLU A 358 7.45 18.42 -10.30
C GLU A 358 8.44 19.59 -10.44
N GLU A 359 8.35 20.56 -9.55
CA GLU A 359 9.37 21.62 -9.45
C GLU A 359 10.76 21.05 -9.14
N THR A 360 10.79 19.93 -8.43
CA THR A 360 11.99 19.20 -8.03
C THR A 360 12.42 18.13 -9.03
N ALA A 361 11.96 18.17 -10.30
CA ALA A 361 12.20 17.15 -11.32
C ALA A 361 13.67 16.72 -11.43
N ILE A 362 14.61 17.66 -11.44
CA ILE A 362 16.06 17.35 -11.49
C ILE A 362 16.49 16.56 -10.27
N LEU A 363 16.03 16.94 -9.08
CA LEU A 363 16.39 16.23 -7.85
C LEU A 363 15.85 14.79 -7.88
N CYS A 364 14.63 14.62 -8.40
CA CYS A 364 14.05 13.30 -8.64
C CYS A 364 14.89 12.48 -9.63
N ILE A 365 15.21 13.01 -10.81
CA ILE A 365 15.99 12.32 -11.85
C ILE A 365 17.37 11.91 -11.31
N ARG A 366 18.06 12.81 -10.59
CA ARG A 366 19.34 12.50 -9.95
C ARG A 366 19.19 11.37 -8.92
N ARG A 367 18.15 11.43 -8.07
CA ARG A 367 17.91 10.41 -7.05
C ARG A 367 17.55 9.05 -7.64
N LEU A 368 16.79 9.01 -8.75
CA LEU A 368 16.56 7.79 -9.53
C LEU A 368 17.86 7.16 -10.02
N HIS A 369 18.79 7.98 -10.50
CA HIS A 369 20.12 7.52 -10.90
C HIS A 369 20.93 6.96 -9.70
N GLU A 370 20.97 7.66 -8.57
CA GLU A 370 21.67 7.23 -7.35
C GLU A 370 21.15 5.87 -6.83
N LEU A 371 19.86 5.61 -6.99
CA LEU A 371 19.24 4.34 -6.58
C LEU A 371 19.32 3.23 -7.65
N GLY A 372 19.89 3.51 -8.82
CA GLY A 372 20.01 2.56 -9.93
C GLY A 372 18.71 2.33 -10.70
N ILE A 373 17.67 3.12 -10.45
CA ILE A 373 16.35 2.97 -11.08
C ILE A 373 16.42 3.33 -12.58
N LEU A 374 17.16 4.37 -12.95
CA LEU A 374 17.32 4.75 -14.36
C LEU A 374 18.01 3.62 -15.16
N GLN A 375 19.04 2.99 -14.61
CA GLN A 375 19.75 1.89 -15.24
C GLN A 375 18.91 0.60 -15.30
N ALA A 376 17.99 0.41 -14.36
CA ALA A 376 17.01 -0.67 -14.39
C ALA A 376 15.95 -0.45 -15.48
N ILE A 377 15.58 0.79 -15.79
CA ILE A 377 14.69 1.12 -16.91
C ILE A 377 15.41 0.85 -18.23
N HIS A 378 16.63 1.38 -18.39
CA HIS A 378 17.47 1.07 -19.55
C HIS A 378 18.96 1.25 -19.18
N PRO A 379 19.85 0.27 -19.47
CA PRO A 379 21.24 0.27 -19.02
C PRO A 379 22.06 1.51 -19.45
N GLN A 380 21.73 2.14 -20.56
CA GLN A 380 22.41 3.35 -21.05
C GLN A 380 21.85 4.66 -20.48
N LEU A 381 20.76 4.60 -19.70
CA LEU A 381 20.24 5.77 -18.97
C LEU A 381 21.11 6.03 -17.74
N SER A 382 22.16 6.84 -17.92
CA SER A 382 23.06 7.26 -16.84
C SER A 382 23.25 8.77 -16.85
N ILE A 383 23.56 9.34 -15.69
CA ILE A 383 23.86 10.78 -15.57
C ILE A 383 25.37 10.96 -15.50
N ASN A 384 25.98 11.23 -16.66
CA ASN A 384 27.37 11.66 -16.75
C ASN A 384 27.50 13.18 -16.44
N PRO A 385 28.70 13.75 -16.29
CA PRO A 385 28.88 15.18 -15.99
C PRO A 385 28.18 16.11 -16.98
N ASP A 386 28.22 15.80 -18.27
CA ASP A 386 27.62 16.62 -19.34
C ASP A 386 26.09 16.62 -19.23
N ARG A 387 25.48 15.43 -19.07
CA ARG A 387 24.03 15.32 -18.84
C ARG A 387 23.60 16.02 -17.55
N LYS A 388 24.40 15.94 -16.49
CA LYS A 388 24.13 16.65 -15.25
C LYS A 388 24.07 18.16 -15.49
N GLU A 389 25.03 18.71 -16.23
CA GLU A 389 25.03 20.14 -16.55
C GLU A 389 23.84 20.52 -17.46
N MET A 390 23.55 19.70 -18.48
CA MET A 390 22.37 19.88 -19.33
C MET A 390 21.06 19.87 -18.50
N LEU A 391 20.88 18.93 -17.58
CA LEU A 391 19.72 18.90 -16.69
C LEU A 391 19.59 20.18 -15.86
N ILE A 392 20.71 20.69 -15.31
CA ILE A 392 20.71 21.95 -14.55
C ILE A 392 20.32 23.14 -15.43
N ARG A 393 20.86 23.22 -16.64
CA ARG A 393 20.48 24.27 -17.61
C ARG A 393 19.01 24.15 -18.01
N THR A 394 18.54 22.94 -18.26
CA THR A 394 17.13 22.66 -18.58
C THR A 394 16.18 23.17 -17.50
N ALA A 395 16.45 22.90 -16.21
CA ALA A 395 15.59 23.43 -15.16
C ALA A 395 15.54 24.95 -15.11
N LYS A 396 16.69 25.61 -15.34
CA LYS A 396 16.71 27.08 -15.41
C LYS A 396 15.84 27.59 -16.57
N VAL A 397 15.94 26.96 -17.74
CA VAL A 397 15.13 27.29 -18.91
C VAL A 397 13.65 27.01 -18.65
N MET A 398 13.31 25.88 -18.02
CA MET A 398 11.93 25.52 -17.67
C MET A 398 11.34 26.51 -16.65
N ALA A 399 12.13 26.89 -15.63
CA ALA A 399 11.69 27.91 -14.66
C ALA A 399 11.46 29.27 -15.33
N TRP A 400 12.38 29.69 -16.21
CA TRP A 400 12.24 30.90 -16.98
C TRP A 400 11.02 30.87 -17.91
N TYR A 401 10.79 29.76 -18.64
CA TYR A 401 9.64 29.61 -19.53
C TYR A 401 8.30 29.76 -18.79
N ARG A 402 8.17 29.19 -17.60
CA ARG A 402 6.97 29.34 -16.75
C ARG A 402 6.65 30.80 -16.39
N LEU A 403 7.66 31.69 -16.39
CA LEU A 403 7.47 33.14 -16.10
C LEU A 403 7.03 33.91 -17.31
N LEU A 404 7.09 33.35 -18.51
CA LEU A 404 6.76 34.08 -19.75
C LEU A 404 5.26 34.16 -20.03
N TYR A 405 4.41 33.45 -19.29
CA TYR A 405 2.95 33.39 -19.50
C TYR A 405 2.56 33.13 -20.96
N ILE A 406 3.31 32.24 -21.64
CA ILE A 406 3.05 31.85 -23.03
C ILE A 406 1.91 30.83 -23.02
N ASP A 407 0.92 30.98 -23.92
CA ASP A 407 -0.25 30.11 -24.03
C ASP A 407 0.09 28.71 -24.59
N GLU A 408 1.28 28.51 -25.17
CA GLU A 408 1.71 27.20 -25.65
C GLU A 408 2.08 26.27 -24.51
N GLU A 409 1.42 25.13 -24.44
CA GLU A 409 1.62 24.14 -23.41
C GLU A 409 2.91 23.35 -23.66
N MET A 410 3.99 23.72 -22.97
CA MET A 410 5.22 22.93 -22.99
C MET A 410 5.01 21.63 -22.21
N ARG A 411 5.46 20.53 -22.76
CA ARG A 411 5.45 19.20 -22.13
C ARG A 411 6.77 18.94 -21.39
N PRO A 412 6.84 19.12 -20.06
CA PRO A 412 8.11 19.01 -19.32
C PRO A 412 8.78 17.66 -19.48
N TRP A 413 8.01 16.57 -19.54
CA TRP A 413 8.53 15.22 -19.70
C TRP A 413 9.35 15.06 -21.00
N LEU A 414 8.90 15.67 -22.11
CA LEU A 414 9.60 15.56 -23.38
C LEU A 414 10.98 16.22 -23.32
N VAL A 415 11.06 17.41 -22.68
CA VAL A 415 12.33 18.13 -22.55
C VAL A 415 13.32 17.34 -21.71
N TYR A 416 12.90 16.83 -20.55
CA TYR A 416 13.77 16.01 -19.70
C TYR A 416 14.14 14.67 -20.37
N PHE A 417 13.21 14.04 -21.08
CA PHE A 417 13.47 12.83 -21.86
C PHE A 417 14.54 13.05 -22.91
N LEU A 418 14.44 14.10 -23.72
CA LEU A 418 15.44 14.46 -24.75
C LEU A 418 16.82 14.70 -24.12
N VAL A 419 16.90 15.33 -22.96
CA VAL A 419 18.17 15.51 -22.24
C VAL A 419 18.74 14.18 -21.77
N LEU A 420 17.93 13.30 -21.22
CA LEU A 420 18.36 11.97 -20.77
C LEU A 420 18.84 11.09 -21.95
N CYS A 421 18.24 11.24 -23.12
CA CYS A 421 18.58 10.50 -24.34
C CYS A 421 19.62 11.19 -25.23
N SER A 422 20.09 12.41 -24.90
CA SER A 422 20.93 13.26 -25.77
C SER A 422 22.21 12.64 -26.28
N SER A 423 22.77 11.65 -25.62
CA SER A 423 23.98 10.92 -26.05
C SER A 423 23.68 9.48 -26.48
N LEU A 424 22.41 9.10 -26.61
CA LEU A 424 22.00 7.79 -27.11
C LEU A 424 21.87 7.82 -28.65
N THR A 425 22.07 6.67 -29.28
CA THR A 425 21.74 6.54 -30.70
C THR A 425 20.22 6.57 -30.90
N TYR A 426 19.78 6.88 -32.11
CA TYR A 426 18.34 6.90 -32.45
C TYR A 426 17.66 5.56 -32.14
N ALA A 427 18.30 4.44 -32.48
CA ALA A 427 17.76 3.11 -32.20
C ALA A 427 17.54 2.89 -30.68
N VAL A 428 18.53 3.22 -29.84
CA VAL A 428 18.45 3.10 -28.38
C VAL A 428 17.44 4.05 -27.81
N THR A 429 17.30 5.26 -28.35
CA THR A 429 16.27 6.21 -27.90
C THR A 429 14.86 5.66 -28.12
N LEU A 430 14.63 4.96 -29.23
CA LEU A 430 13.35 4.29 -29.49
C LEU A 430 13.07 3.11 -28.53
N GLU A 431 14.11 2.40 -28.06
CA GLU A 431 13.95 1.34 -27.06
C GLU A 431 13.57 1.90 -25.67
N VAL A 432 14.04 3.10 -25.36
CA VAL A 432 13.73 3.79 -24.09
C VAL A 432 12.32 4.39 -24.10
N PHE A 433 11.86 4.85 -25.28
CA PHE A 433 10.52 5.46 -25.46
C PHE A 433 9.41 4.39 -25.45
#